data_25a56cc851835f4e6132079e6c178351
#
_entry.id   25a56cc851835f4e6132079e6c178351
#
_cell.length_a   1.000
_cell.length_b   1.000
_cell.length_c   1.000
_cell.angle_alpha   90.00
_cell.angle_beta   90.00
_cell.angle_gamma   90.00
#
_symmetry.space_group_name_H-M   'P 1'
#
loop_
_entity.id
_entity.type
_entity.pdbx_description
1 polymer ?
#
loop_
_entity_poly.entity_id
_entity_poly.type
_entity_poly.pdbx_seq_one_letter_code
_entity_poly.pdbx_strand_id
1 'polypeptide(L)'
;MLDVCLLGTAGMMPLPNRWLTSLMTRYNGNDLLIDCGEGTQIAMKEKGWSPKPIGIICFTHYHADHISGLPGLLLTMGNAERTEPVVMIGPPGLERVVNAMRVIAPELPFPIEYRELREPEEKLEINGYHITAYRVNHNVTCYGYAIEIPRAGKFDVERAKELGLPVRLWNPLQKGKQVEWEGEIYTPDMVMGPARRGIKIAYCTDSRPTERIVTNARGADLFICEGMYAEKEKLAKARQYKHMTFYEAAQMAKEAEVSELWLTHFSPSLTNPRSYMGEVRSIFPETYLGKDGKTKTSGFCGRIKFFAEI
;
A
#
# COMPACT_ATOMS: atom_id res chain seq x y z
N MET A 1 -2.96 -4.42 -13.89
CA MET A 1 -1.71 -4.73 -13.18
C MET A 1 -1.53 -3.71 -12.07
N LEU A 2 -1.01 -4.12 -10.93
CA LEU A 2 -0.67 -3.23 -9.81
C LEU A 2 0.85 -3.15 -9.73
N ASP A 3 1.40 -1.96 -9.88
CA ASP A 3 2.82 -1.70 -9.63
C ASP A 3 3.01 -1.25 -8.18
N VAL A 4 4.04 -1.75 -7.53
CA VAL A 4 4.41 -1.42 -6.15
C VAL A 4 5.86 -0.98 -6.12
N CYS A 5 6.18 0.09 -5.41
CA CYS A 5 7.54 0.60 -5.23
C CYS A 5 7.78 1.03 -3.78
N LEU A 6 8.81 0.48 -3.15
CA LEU A 6 9.37 1.04 -1.94
C LEU A 6 10.17 2.30 -2.31
N LEU A 7 9.68 3.48 -1.95
CA LEU A 7 10.37 4.74 -2.19
C LEU A 7 11.41 5.03 -1.12
N GLY A 8 11.14 4.63 0.13
CA GLY A 8 12.07 4.76 1.23
C GLY A 8 11.96 3.59 2.21
N THR A 9 13.07 3.16 2.77
CA THR A 9 13.19 1.99 3.64
C THR A 9 13.85 2.25 4.99
N ALA A 10 14.24 3.49 5.28
CA ALA A 10 14.82 3.86 6.57
C ALA A 10 13.72 4.20 7.58
N GLY A 11 13.92 3.76 8.83
CA GLY A 11 13.20 4.27 9.99
C GLY A 11 14.03 5.30 10.76
N MET A 12 13.37 6.18 11.53
CA MET A 12 13.91 7.19 12.44
C MET A 12 14.56 8.41 11.76
N MET A 13 15.60 8.22 10.96
CA MET A 13 16.34 9.33 10.32
C MET A 13 16.82 8.92 8.92
N PRO A 14 16.91 9.87 7.97
CA PRO A 14 17.43 9.58 6.66
C PRO A 14 18.94 9.29 6.73
N LEU A 15 19.38 8.43 5.84
CA LEU A 15 20.80 8.13 5.65
C LEU A 15 21.19 8.44 4.20
N PRO A 16 22.46 8.67 3.90
CA PRO A 16 22.91 8.77 2.52
C PRO A 16 22.46 7.54 1.70
N ASN A 17 21.76 7.80 0.60
CA ASN A 17 21.20 6.79 -0.29
C ASN A 17 20.16 5.84 0.35
N ARG A 18 19.50 6.28 1.42
CA ARG A 18 18.37 5.59 2.03
C ARG A 18 17.37 6.59 2.58
N TRP A 19 16.25 6.74 1.88
CA TRP A 19 15.17 7.67 2.22
C TRP A 19 14.26 7.10 3.32
N LEU A 20 13.55 7.99 3.98
CA LEU A 20 12.60 7.63 5.04
C LEU A 20 11.36 6.94 4.46
N THR A 21 10.64 6.29 5.35
CA THR A 21 9.53 5.38 5.05
C THR A 21 8.52 5.95 4.07
N SER A 22 8.36 5.26 2.94
CA SER A 22 7.34 5.57 1.94
C SER A 22 7.15 4.39 0.97
N LEU A 23 5.90 4.09 0.67
CA LEU A 23 5.48 3.08 -0.32
C LEU A 23 4.52 3.70 -1.32
N MET A 24 4.72 3.47 -2.61
CA MET A 24 3.81 3.91 -3.65
C MET A 24 3.27 2.74 -4.45
N THR A 25 1.99 2.78 -4.78
CA THR A 25 1.36 1.84 -5.70
C THR A 25 0.70 2.57 -6.86
N ARG A 26 0.64 1.92 -8.04
CA ARG A 26 0.06 2.49 -9.26
C ARG A 26 -0.93 1.51 -9.87
N TYR A 27 -2.16 1.95 -10.07
CA TYR A 27 -3.22 1.15 -10.67
C TYR A 27 -4.13 1.99 -11.57
N ASN A 28 -4.21 1.65 -12.86
CA ASN A 28 -5.11 2.29 -13.84
C ASN A 28 -5.04 3.83 -13.86
N GLY A 29 -3.85 4.40 -13.74
CA GLY A 29 -3.64 5.85 -13.76
C GLY A 29 -3.97 6.55 -12.42
N ASN A 30 -4.31 5.79 -11.38
CA ASN A 30 -4.48 6.28 -10.02
C ASN A 30 -3.35 5.74 -9.16
N ASP A 31 -2.68 6.64 -8.45
CA ASP A 31 -1.56 6.28 -7.59
C ASP A 31 -1.96 6.46 -6.11
N LEU A 32 -1.53 5.52 -5.28
CA LEU A 32 -1.72 5.56 -3.84
C LEU A 32 -0.35 5.55 -3.17
N LEU A 33 -0.15 6.49 -2.24
CA LEU A 33 1.05 6.61 -1.41
C LEU A 33 0.71 6.19 0.02
N ILE A 34 1.56 5.39 0.66
CA ILE A 34 1.50 5.13 2.10
C ILE A 34 2.76 5.69 2.73
N ASP A 35 2.57 6.60 3.67
CA ASP A 35 3.59 7.44 4.30
C ASP A 35 4.37 8.31 3.31
N CYS A 36 4.89 9.42 3.83
CA CYS A 36 5.64 10.41 3.07
C CYS A 36 6.80 10.92 3.91
N GLY A 37 7.78 10.06 4.16
CA GLY A 37 9.00 10.42 4.87
C GLY A 37 9.87 11.37 4.05
N GLU A 38 10.88 11.95 4.68
CA GLU A 38 11.83 12.82 4.00
C GLU A 38 12.53 12.09 2.85
N GLY A 39 12.63 12.76 1.70
CA GLY A 39 13.22 12.21 0.47
C GLY A 39 12.23 11.50 -0.46
N THR A 40 10.96 11.31 -0.07
CA THR A 40 9.94 10.64 -0.91
C THR A 40 9.88 11.20 -2.32
N GLN A 41 9.81 12.53 -2.49
CA GLN A 41 9.76 13.17 -3.81
C GLN A 41 11.04 12.96 -4.65
N ILE A 42 12.20 12.83 -3.98
CA ILE A 42 13.49 12.55 -4.65
C ILE A 42 13.49 11.10 -5.15
N ALA A 43 13.11 10.15 -4.30
CA ALA A 43 12.99 8.74 -4.66
C ALA A 43 12.01 8.52 -5.82
N MET A 44 10.89 9.24 -5.85
CA MET A 44 9.95 9.22 -6.98
C MET A 44 10.61 9.70 -8.27
N LYS A 45 11.36 10.81 -8.22
CA LYS A 45 12.08 11.36 -9.37
C LYS A 45 13.16 10.40 -9.88
N GLU A 46 13.95 9.79 -8.97
CA GLU A 46 14.96 8.79 -9.30
C GLU A 46 14.33 7.56 -9.97
N LYS A 47 13.13 7.18 -9.54
CA LYS A 47 12.37 6.06 -10.12
C LYS A 47 11.66 6.42 -11.45
N GLY A 48 11.55 7.70 -11.78
CA GLY A 48 10.78 8.17 -12.93
C GLY A 48 9.26 8.08 -12.71
N TRP A 49 8.80 8.09 -11.46
CA TRP A 49 7.38 8.06 -11.12
C TRP A 49 6.90 9.49 -10.85
N SER A 50 5.85 9.89 -11.56
CA SER A 50 5.26 11.23 -11.42
C SER A 50 4.45 11.34 -10.13
N PRO A 51 4.52 12.47 -9.40
CA PRO A 51 3.63 12.73 -8.27
C PRO A 51 2.21 13.14 -8.69
N LYS A 52 2.01 13.58 -9.93
CA LYS A 52 0.72 14.11 -10.43
C LYS A 52 -0.45 13.12 -10.29
N PRO A 53 -0.30 11.79 -10.57
CA PRO A 53 -1.39 10.83 -10.45
C PRO A 53 -1.76 10.43 -9.02
N ILE A 54 -1.02 10.88 -7.97
CA ILE A 54 -1.31 10.53 -6.59
C ILE A 54 -2.67 11.08 -6.18
N GLY A 55 -3.68 10.22 -6.12
CA GLY A 55 -5.03 10.57 -5.69
C GLY A 55 -5.32 10.21 -4.23
N ILE A 56 -4.51 9.34 -3.64
CA ILE A 56 -4.70 8.84 -2.26
C ILE A 56 -3.36 8.88 -1.53
N ILE A 57 -3.35 9.45 -0.32
CA ILE A 57 -2.21 9.39 0.60
C ILE A 57 -2.70 8.82 1.93
N CYS A 58 -2.17 7.68 2.33
CA CYS A 58 -2.44 7.04 3.61
C CYS A 58 -1.29 7.29 4.58
N PHE A 59 -1.58 7.64 5.82
CA PHE A 59 -0.58 7.73 6.88
C PHE A 59 -0.80 6.63 7.90
N THR A 60 0.27 5.89 8.19
CA THR A 60 0.26 4.91 9.28
C THR A 60 0.13 5.61 10.62
N HIS A 61 0.93 6.65 10.83
CA HIS A 61 0.93 7.54 11.99
C HIS A 61 1.72 8.84 11.67
N TYR A 62 1.96 9.70 12.68
CA TYR A 62 2.53 11.02 12.45
C TYR A 62 3.93 11.22 13.05
N HIS A 63 4.74 10.16 13.22
CA HIS A 63 6.16 10.36 13.49
C HIS A 63 6.85 10.98 12.28
N ALA A 64 7.92 11.73 12.51
CA ALA A 64 8.57 12.54 11.48
C ALA A 64 9.02 11.71 10.27
N ASP A 65 9.56 10.53 10.50
CA ASP A 65 10.04 9.61 9.46
C ASP A 65 8.94 9.04 8.54
N HIS A 66 7.67 9.30 8.85
CA HIS A 66 6.50 8.91 8.06
C HIS A 66 5.79 10.08 7.38
N ILE A 67 6.06 11.34 7.77
CA ILE A 67 5.28 12.48 7.26
C ILE A 67 6.13 13.70 6.89
N SER A 68 7.40 13.79 7.28
CA SER A 68 8.23 15.00 7.09
C SER A 68 8.39 15.43 5.64
N GLY A 69 8.27 14.54 4.67
CA GLY A 69 8.34 14.84 3.23
C GLY A 69 7.06 15.46 2.64
N LEU A 70 5.95 15.45 3.37
CA LEU A 70 4.64 15.84 2.84
C LEU A 70 4.59 17.28 2.30
N PRO A 71 5.09 18.33 2.99
CA PRO A 71 5.00 19.69 2.45
C PRO A 71 5.70 19.85 1.09
N GLY A 72 6.88 19.27 0.95
CA GLY A 72 7.62 19.28 -0.31
C GLY A 72 6.91 18.51 -1.41
N LEU A 73 6.30 17.37 -1.10
CA LEU A 73 5.53 16.57 -2.05
C LEU A 73 4.31 17.35 -2.55
N LEU A 74 3.54 17.99 -1.66
CA LEU A 74 2.36 18.78 -2.03
C LEU A 74 2.71 19.92 -2.99
N LEU A 75 3.80 20.64 -2.73
CA LEU A 75 4.32 21.67 -3.64
C LEU A 75 4.72 21.07 -4.99
N THR A 76 5.39 19.93 -5.00
CA THR A 76 5.78 19.23 -6.22
C THR A 76 4.57 18.76 -7.03
N MET A 77 3.51 18.29 -6.37
CA MET A 77 2.24 17.94 -7.02
C MET A 77 1.56 19.18 -7.63
N GLY A 78 1.55 20.31 -6.92
CA GLY A 78 1.04 21.58 -7.44
C GLY A 78 1.83 22.08 -8.66
N ASN A 79 3.15 22.01 -8.61
CA ASN A 79 4.03 22.38 -9.73
C ASN A 79 3.89 21.41 -10.93
N ALA A 80 3.42 20.20 -10.72
CA ALA A 80 3.06 19.26 -11.78
C ALA A 80 1.65 19.50 -12.36
N GLU A 81 1.05 20.66 -12.04
CA GLU A 81 -0.28 21.06 -12.52
C GLU A 81 -1.40 20.07 -12.16
N ARG A 82 -1.35 19.51 -10.95
CA ARG A 82 -2.46 18.73 -10.42
C ARG A 82 -3.57 19.67 -9.97
N THR A 83 -4.80 19.38 -10.35
CA THR A 83 -6.01 20.11 -9.96
C THR A 83 -7.06 19.21 -9.31
N GLU A 84 -6.98 17.90 -9.52
CA GLU A 84 -7.90 16.91 -8.97
C GLU A 84 -7.69 16.75 -7.44
N PRO A 85 -8.76 16.48 -6.69
CA PRO A 85 -8.69 16.26 -5.23
C PRO A 85 -7.69 15.18 -4.84
N VAL A 86 -7.09 15.35 -3.66
CA VAL A 86 -6.26 14.33 -3.00
C VAL A 86 -6.98 13.89 -1.72
N VAL A 87 -7.29 12.60 -1.62
CA VAL A 87 -7.85 12.01 -0.41
C VAL A 87 -6.71 11.62 0.53
N MET A 88 -6.69 12.20 1.72
CA MET A 88 -5.74 11.82 2.78
C MET A 88 -6.45 10.99 3.84
N ILE A 89 -5.87 9.84 4.19
CA ILE A 89 -6.39 8.87 5.14
C ILE A 89 -5.36 8.71 6.26
N GLY A 90 -5.79 8.75 7.52
CA GLY A 90 -4.85 8.56 8.63
C GLY A 90 -5.51 8.56 10.00
N PRO A 91 -4.74 8.37 11.07
CA PRO A 91 -5.23 8.41 12.44
C PRO A 91 -5.95 9.72 12.81
N PRO A 92 -6.68 9.77 13.94
CA PRO A 92 -7.31 11.00 14.43
C PRO A 92 -6.31 12.15 14.55
N GLY A 93 -6.75 13.36 14.16
CA GLY A 93 -5.94 14.58 14.11
C GLY A 93 -5.25 14.80 12.77
N LEU A 94 -5.57 14.02 11.74
CA LEU A 94 -5.00 14.11 10.39
C LEU A 94 -5.07 15.53 9.83
N GLU A 95 -6.25 16.12 9.79
CA GLU A 95 -6.45 17.46 9.25
C GLU A 95 -5.62 18.51 9.99
N ARG A 96 -5.58 18.44 11.32
CA ARG A 96 -4.78 19.35 12.15
C ARG A 96 -3.28 19.23 11.84
N VAL A 97 -2.77 18.01 11.75
CA VAL A 97 -1.34 17.75 11.48
C VAL A 97 -0.96 18.23 10.09
N VAL A 98 -1.73 17.84 9.06
CA VAL A 98 -1.47 18.25 7.67
C VAL A 98 -1.55 19.77 7.52
N ASN A 99 -2.56 20.42 8.08
CA ASN A 99 -2.68 21.88 8.02
C ASN A 99 -1.55 22.60 8.74
N ALA A 100 -1.06 22.08 9.87
CA ALA A 100 0.11 22.64 10.55
C ALA A 100 1.39 22.52 9.71
N MET A 101 1.59 21.41 9.04
CA MET A 101 2.75 21.20 8.18
C MET A 101 2.71 22.05 6.90
N ARG A 102 1.52 22.23 6.32
CA ARG A 102 1.36 22.99 5.08
C ARG A 102 1.30 24.53 5.27
N VAL A 103 1.55 25.04 6.46
CA VAL A 103 1.71 26.50 6.69
C VAL A 103 2.73 27.14 5.72
N ILE A 104 3.75 26.38 5.32
CA ILE A 104 4.76 26.79 4.33
C ILE A 104 4.30 26.61 2.87
N ALA A 105 3.14 25.97 2.64
CA ALA A 105 2.52 25.72 1.34
C ALA A 105 0.99 25.96 1.44
N PRO A 106 0.55 27.18 1.81
CA PRO A 106 -0.84 27.44 2.16
C PRO A 106 -1.79 27.31 0.96
N GLU A 107 -1.33 27.66 -0.22
CA GLU A 107 -2.11 27.61 -1.45
C GLU A 107 -1.68 26.42 -2.31
N LEU A 108 -2.63 25.53 -2.58
CA LEU A 108 -2.45 24.40 -3.48
C LEU A 108 -3.51 24.48 -4.58
N PRO A 109 -3.18 24.13 -5.85
CA PRO A 109 -4.14 24.17 -6.95
C PRO A 109 -5.15 23.04 -6.94
N PHE A 110 -5.14 22.20 -5.90
CA PHE A 110 -6.06 21.08 -5.69
C PHE A 110 -6.59 21.04 -4.25
N PRO A 111 -7.83 20.58 -4.03
CA PRO A 111 -8.38 20.40 -2.71
C PRO A 111 -7.83 19.13 -2.04
N ILE A 112 -7.81 19.12 -0.70
CA ILE A 112 -7.49 17.96 0.13
C ILE A 112 -8.76 17.52 0.85
N GLU A 113 -9.11 16.25 0.72
CA GLU A 113 -10.18 15.60 1.45
C GLU A 113 -9.60 14.75 2.58
N TYR A 114 -10.05 14.97 3.81
CA TYR A 114 -9.55 14.26 4.98
C TYR A 114 -10.49 13.13 5.40
N ARG A 115 -9.93 11.95 5.66
CA ARG A 115 -10.61 10.76 6.16
C ARG A 115 -9.87 10.25 7.40
N GLU A 116 -10.32 10.68 8.58
CA GLU A 116 -9.76 10.23 9.86
C GLU A 116 -10.29 8.85 10.22
N LEU A 117 -9.36 7.92 10.49
CA LEU A 117 -9.66 6.56 10.93
C LEU A 117 -9.95 6.57 12.43
N ARG A 118 -11.11 6.08 12.84
CA ARG A 118 -11.57 6.06 14.23
C ARG A 118 -11.71 4.66 14.80
N GLU A 119 -12.09 3.73 13.93
CA GLU A 119 -12.35 2.35 14.33
C GLU A 119 -11.06 1.49 14.31
N PRO A 120 -11.05 0.37 15.04
CA PRO A 120 -9.93 -0.57 15.00
C PRO A 120 -9.69 -1.20 13.63
N GLU A 121 -10.70 -1.23 12.76
CA GLU A 121 -10.60 -1.64 11.37
C GLU A 121 -11.65 -0.88 10.56
N GLU A 122 -11.21 -0.28 9.46
CA GLU A 122 -12.07 0.43 8.51
C GLU A 122 -11.78 0.02 7.07
N LYS A 123 -12.84 -0.04 6.26
CA LYS A 123 -12.77 -0.39 4.84
C LYS A 123 -13.21 0.79 3.99
N LEU A 124 -12.43 1.10 2.98
CA LEU A 124 -12.67 2.21 2.07
C LEU A 124 -12.50 1.73 0.62
N GLU A 125 -13.33 2.25 -0.26
CA GLU A 125 -13.23 2.00 -1.70
C GLU A 125 -13.02 3.33 -2.41
N ILE A 126 -11.84 3.53 -2.99
CA ILE A 126 -11.45 4.79 -3.62
C ILE A 126 -10.63 4.50 -4.87
N ASN A 127 -11.03 5.05 -6.01
CA ASN A 127 -10.29 4.97 -7.28
C ASN A 127 -9.93 3.54 -7.71
N GLY A 128 -10.78 2.56 -7.38
CA GLY A 128 -10.57 1.15 -7.71
C GLY A 128 -9.67 0.38 -6.74
N TYR A 129 -9.20 1.05 -5.67
CA TYR A 129 -8.56 0.42 -4.53
C TYR A 129 -9.58 0.07 -3.45
N HIS A 130 -9.55 -1.16 -2.94
CA HIS A 130 -10.20 -1.56 -1.71
C HIS A 130 -9.13 -1.53 -0.61
N ILE A 131 -9.26 -0.60 0.31
CA ILE A 131 -8.28 -0.33 1.37
C ILE A 131 -8.88 -0.77 2.69
N THR A 132 -8.24 -1.69 3.38
CA THR A 132 -8.54 -2.01 4.78
C THR A 132 -7.46 -1.39 5.65
N ALA A 133 -7.80 -0.39 6.44
CA ALA A 133 -6.96 0.16 7.49
C ALA A 133 -7.21 -0.62 8.78
N TYR A 134 -6.17 -1.09 9.44
CA TYR A 134 -6.28 -1.88 10.68
C TYR A 134 -5.29 -1.40 11.74
N ARG A 135 -5.80 -1.25 12.97
CA ARG A 135 -5.01 -0.73 14.08
C ARG A 135 -3.93 -1.73 14.52
N VAL A 136 -2.71 -1.23 14.73
CA VAL A 136 -1.55 -1.99 15.14
C VAL A 136 -1.02 -1.54 16.51
N ASN A 137 0.00 -2.22 17.05
CA ASN A 137 0.51 -1.98 18.41
C ASN A 137 1.79 -1.15 18.40
N HIS A 138 1.62 0.15 18.40
CA HIS A 138 2.72 1.13 18.51
C HIS A 138 2.53 2.09 19.70
N ASN A 139 3.48 3.01 19.93
CA ASN A 139 3.45 3.98 21.02
C ASN A 139 2.41 5.09 20.82
N VAL A 140 2.03 5.34 19.57
CA VAL A 140 0.96 6.26 19.16
C VAL A 140 -0.12 5.48 18.40
N THR A 141 -1.25 6.14 18.12
CA THR A 141 -2.27 5.54 17.24
C THR A 141 -1.65 5.29 15.87
N CYS A 142 -1.57 4.02 15.48
CA CYS A 142 -0.92 3.57 14.24
C CYS A 142 -1.77 2.52 13.54
N TYR A 143 -1.79 2.57 12.20
CA TYR A 143 -2.53 1.66 11.34
C TYR A 143 -1.60 0.98 10.33
N GLY A 144 -1.87 -0.29 10.08
CA GLY A 144 -1.42 -0.98 8.88
C GLY A 144 -2.47 -0.91 7.79
N TYR A 145 -2.11 -1.24 6.57
CA TYR A 145 -3.00 -1.19 5.41
C TYR A 145 -2.95 -2.48 4.61
N ALA A 146 -4.11 -3.05 4.29
CA ALA A 146 -4.26 -4.05 3.25
C ALA A 146 -4.92 -3.39 2.04
N ILE A 147 -4.29 -3.52 0.88
CA ILE A 147 -4.74 -2.95 -0.38
C ILE A 147 -5.14 -4.11 -1.29
N GLU A 148 -6.38 -4.11 -1.75
CA GLU A 148 -6.88 -5.12 -2.65
C GLU A 148 -7.37 -4.48 -3.95
N ILE A 149 -6.99 -5.08 -5.06
CA ILE A 149 -7.55 -4.77 -6.38
C ILE A 149 -8.48 -5.92 -6.74
N PRO A 150 -9.81 -5.69 -6.69
CA PRO A 150 -10.77 -6.75 -6.96
C PRO A 150 -10.71 -7.18 -8.42
N ARG A 151 -11.03 -8.43 -8.67
CA ARG A 151 -11.15 -8.98 -10.02
C ARG A 151 -12.54 -9.54 -10.24
N ALA A 152 -13.29 -8.92 -11.14
CA ALA A 152 -14.60 -9.39 -11.54
C ALA A 152 -14.56 -10.82 -12.09
N GLY A 153 -15.67 -11.51 -12.04
CA GLY A 153 -15.90 -12.80 -12.68
C GLY A 153 -15.63 -12.75 -14.19
N LYS A 154 -15.65 -13.89 -14.83
CA LYS A 154 -15.68 -13.93 -16.30
C LYS A 154 -17.09 -13.60 -16.76
N PHE A 155 -17.19 -12.84 -17.87
CA PHE A 155 -18.48 -12.65 -18.54
C PHE A 155 -18.96 -13.99 -19.10
N ASP A 156 -20.21 -14.33 -18.81
CA ASP A 156 -20.87 -15.55 -19.26
C ASP A 156 -21.62 -15.25 -20.55
N VAL A 157 -21.03 -15.63 -21.67
CA VAL A 157 -21.57 -15.39 -23.01
C VAL A 157 -22.83 -16.19 -23.26
N GLU A 158 -22.87 -17.43 -22.76
CA GLU A 158 -24.06 -18.30 -22.99
C GLU A 158 -25.25 -17.76 -22.21
N ARG A 159 -25.05 -17.36 -20.97
CA ARG A 159 -26.11 -16.75 -20.16
C ARG A 159 -26.58 -15.40 -20.74
N ALA A 160 -25.70 -14.61 -21.31
CA ALA A 160 -26.07 -13.37 -21.99
C ALA A 160 -26.91 -13.63 -23.26
N LYS A 161 -26.61 -14.70 -23.98
CA LYS A 161 -27.43 -15.17 -25.15
C LYS A 161 -28.78 -15.69 -24.71
N GLU A 162 -28.83 -16.50 -23.65
CA GLU A 162 -30.10 -17.02 -23.08
C GLU A 162 -31.05 -15.91 -22.65
N LEU A 163 -30.49 -14.79 -22.13
CA LEU A 163 -31.23 -13.59 -21.77
C LEU A 163 -31.58 -12.69 -22.97
N GLY A 164 -31.27 -13.10 -24.20
CA GLY A 164 -31.55 -12.31 -25.41
C GLY A 164 -30.74 -11.01 -25.54
N LEU A 165 -29.65 -10.84 -24.77
CA LEU A 165 -28.90 -9.60 -24.74
C LEU A 165 -28.05 -9.41 -26.00
N PRO A 166 -28.22 -8.31 -26.75
CA PRO A 166 -27.39 -8.03 -27.91
C PRO A 166 -25.94 -7.71 -27.50
N VAL A 167 -25.00 -8.10 -28.35
CA VAL A 167 -23.53 -7.98 -28.09
C VAL A 167 -23.09 -6.56 -27.66
N ARG A 168 -23.74 -5.53 -28.16
CA ARG A 168 -23.47 -4.13 -27.78
C ARG A 168 -23.66 -3.83 -26.30
N LEU A 169 -24.49 -4.61 -25.58
CA LEU A 169 -24.75 -4.45 -24.16
C LEU A 169 -23.79 -5.25 -23.26
N TRP A 170 -23.01 -6.18 -23.82
CA TRP A 170 -22.10 -7.02 -23.05
C TRP A 170 -20.96 -6.23 -22.41
N ASN A 171 -20.35 -5.29 -23.16
CA ASN A 171 -19.25 -4.46 -22.65
C ASN A 171 -19.67 -3.55 -21.47
N PRO A 172 -20.80 -2.82 -21.51
CA PRO A 172 -21.31 -2.11 -20.35
C PRO A 172 -21.52 -3.02 -19.12
N LEU A 173 -22.15 -4.17 -19.28
CA LEU A 173 -22.38 -5.15 -18.20
C LEU A 173 -21.04 -5.68 -17.66
N GLN A 174 -20.09 -6.02 -18.53
CA GLN A 174 -18.75 -6.47 -18.13
C GLN A 174 -17.97 -5.39 -17.35
N LYS A 175 -18.28 -4.12 -17.59
CA LYS A 175 -17.70 -2.96 -16.87
C LYS A 175 -18.48 -2.59 -15.60
N GLY A 176 -19.39 -3.42 -15.16
CA GLY A 176 -20.13 -3.19 -13.92
C GLY A 176 -21.34 -2.25 -14.04
N LYS A 177 -21.75 -1.89 -15.27
CA LYS A 177 -22.90 -1.00 -15.50
C LYS A 177 -24.16 -1.82 -15.71
N GLN A 178 -25.28 -1.40 -15.10
CA GLN A 178 -26.58 -1.91 -15.47
C GLN A 178 -27.01 -1.35 -16.84
N VAL A 179 -27.82 -2.09 -17.56
CA VAL A 179 -28.36 -1.71 -18.87
C VAL A 179 -29.86 -2.01 -18.92
N GLU A 180 -30.60 -1.26 -19.71
CA GLU A 180 -32.01 -1.49 -20.00
C GLU A 180 -32.14 -2.03 -21.43
N TRP A 181 -32.91 -3.09 -21.58
CA TRP A 181 -33.20 -3.70 -22.86
C TRP A 181 -34.64 -4.30 -22.89
N GLU A 182 -35.41 -3.93 -23.88
CA GLU A 182 -36.82 -4.39 -24.06
C GLU A 182 -37.71 -4.13 -22.82
N GLY A 183 -37.45 -3.04 -22.06
CA GLY A 183 -38.20 -2.67 -20.86
C GLY A 183 -37.76 -3.38 -19.58
N GLU A 184 -36.73 -4.23 -19.66
CA GLU A 184 -36.15 -4.94 -18.51
C GLU A 184 -34.78 -4.36 -18.15
N ILE A 185 -34.42 -4.38 -16.86
CA ILE A 185 -33.12 -3.94 -16.35
C ILE A 185 -32.23 -5.17 -16.12
N TYR A 186 -31.07 -5.16 -16.77
CA TYR A 186 -30.06 -6.20 -16.61
C TYR A 186 -28.86 -5.67 -15.83
N THR A 187 -28.44 -6.45 -14.83
CA THR A 187 -27.32 -6.11 -13.95
C THR A 187 -26.13 -7.04 -14.21
N PRO A 188 -24.89 -6.63 -13.86
CA PRO A 188 -23.69 -7.43 -14.10
C PRO A 188 -23.75 -8.84 -13.52
N ASP A 189 -24.31 -9.02 -12.32
CA ASP A 189 -24.43 -10.32 -11.64
C ASP A 189 -25.24 -11.34 -12.43
N MET A 190 -26.14 -10.89 -13.33
CA MET A 190 -26.93 -11.77 -14.17
C MET A 190 -26.11 -12.48 -15.27
N VAL A 191 -24.95 -11.88 -15.65
CA VAL A 191 -24.11 -12.35 -16.77
C VAL A 191 -22.62 -12.47 -16.41
N MET A 192 -22.27 -12.27 -15.14
CA MET A 192 -20.90 -12.45 -14.65
C MET A 192 -20.82 -13.71 -13.81
N GLY A 193 -19.81 -14.51 -14.05
CA GLY A 193 -19.46 -15.63 -13.17
C GLY A 193 -18.93 -15.16 -11.80
N PRO A 194 -18.57 -16.08 -10.90
CA PRO A 194 -18.09 -15.74 -9.58
C PRO A 194 -16.84 -14.86 -9.62
N ALA A 195 -16.71 -13.98 -8.63
CA ALA A 195 -15.52 -13.15 -8.47
C ALA A 195 -14.26 -14.02 -8.44
N ARG A 196 -13.22 -13.53 -9.08
CA ARG A 196 -11.91 -14.21 -9.14
C ARG A 196 -10.96 -13.59 -8.12
N ARG A 197 -9.92 -14.35 -7.73
CA ARG A 197 -8.88 -13.81 -6.86
C ARG A 197 -8.30 -12.53 -7.48
N GLY A 198 -8.38 -11.44 -6.71
CA GLY A 198 -7.76 -10.16 -7.03
C GLY A 198 -6.26 -10.14 -6.73
N ILE A 199 -5.70 -8.93 -6.61
CA ILE A 199 -4.33 -8.70 -6.14
C ILE A 199 -4.44 -8.14 -4.74
N LYS A 200 -3.66 -8.67 -3.79
CA LYS A 200 -3.62 -8.19 -2.40
C LYS A 200 -2.20 -7.86 -1.97
N ILE A 201 -2.01 -6.65 -1.46
CA ILE A 201 -0.77 -6.17 -0.84
C ILE A 201 -1.08 -5.82 0.61
N ALA A 202 -0.26 -6.27 1.56
CA ALA A 202 -0.34 -5.86 2.95
C ALA A 202 0.89 -5.03 3.31
N TYR A 203 0.69 -3.96 4.08
CA TYR A 203 1.74 -3.05 4.55
C TYR A 203 1.59 -2.80 6.04
N CYS A 204 2.67 -3.00 6.79
CA CYS A 204 2.72 -2.74 8.22
C CYS A 204 4.11 -2.28 8.64
N THR A 205 4.19 -1.07 9.18
CA THR A 205 5.38 -0.56 9.87
C THR A 205 5.04 -0.28 11.34
N ASP A 206 6.04 0.00 12.15
CA ASP A 206 5.91 0.54 13.53
C ASP A 206 4.89 -0.22 14.38
N SER A 207 5.18 -1.50 14.62
CA SER A 207 4.30 -2.33 15.43
C SER A 207 5.01 -3.51 16.08
N ARG A 208 4.50 -3.95 17.21
CA ARG A 208 4.72 -5.32 17.68
C ARG A 208 3.84 -6.28 16.86
N PRO A 209 4.23 -7.56 16.73
CA PRO A 209 3.39 -8.59 16.15
C PRO A 209 2.01 -8.63 16.81
N THR A 210 0.96 -8.69 15.98
CA THR A 210 -0.43 -8.86 16.45
C THR A 210 -1.18 -9.79 15.51
N GLU A 211 -2.20 -10.49 16.04
CA GLU A 211 -3.07 -11.35 15.24
C GLU A 211 -3.77 -10.57 14.11
N ARG A 212 -4.09 -9.28 14.34
CA ARG A 212 -4.73 -8.43 13.34
C ARG A 212 -3.84 -8.21 12.11
N ILE A 213 -2.52 -8.11 12.29
CA ILE A 213 -1.58 -8.02 11.15
C ILE A 213 -1.64 -9.32 10.35
N VAL A 214 -1.54 -10.48 11.02
CA VAL A 214 -1.61 -11.79 10.36
C VAL A 214 -2.92 -11.96 9.60
N THR A 215 -4.05 -11.62 10.23
CA THR A 215 -5.38 -11.72 9.62
C THR A 215 -5.50 -10.85 8.36
N ASN A 216 -5.05 -9.60 8.44
CA ASN A 216 -5.15 -8.68 7.31
C ASN A 216 -4.11 -8.96 6.21
N ALA A 217 -2.96 -9.54 6.54
CA ALA A 217 -1.97 -9.98 5.56
C ALA A 217 -2.30 -11.34 4.92
N ARG A 218 -3.27 -12.10 5.46
CA ARG A 218 -3.56 -13.48 5.03
C ARG A 218 -3.75 -13.59 3.52
N GLY A 219 -2.95 -14.47 2.90
CA GLY A 219 -2.98 -14.77 1.48
C GLY A 219 -2.54 -13.60 0.57
N ALA A 220 -1.86 -12.59 1.09
CA ALA A 220 -1.37 -11.48 0.28
C ALA A 220 -0.33 -11.93 -0.76
N ASP A 221 -0.35 -11.32 -1.95
CA ASP A 221 0.65 -11.54 -3.00
C ASP A 221 2.01 -10.91 -2.62
N LEU A 222 1.96 -9.89 -1.76
CA LEU A 222 3.13 -9.23 -1.17
C LEU A 222 2.78 -8.70 0.21
N PHE A 223 3.57 -9.05 1.20
CA PHE A 223 3.54 -8.44 2.52
C PHE A 223 4.81 -7.58 2.69
N ILE A 224 4.63 -6.30 2.94
CA ILE A 224 5.68 -5.35 3.23
C ILE A 224 5.59 -5.05 4.72
N CYS A 225 6.60 -5.47 5.46
CA CYS A 225 6.59 -5.39 6.91
C CYS A 225 7.88 -4.77 7.45
N GLU A 226 7.76 -4.02 8.55
CA GLU A 226 8.97 -3.55 9.21
C GLU A 226 9.89 -4.70 9.62
N GLY A 227 11.16 -4.39 9.64
CA GLY A 227 12.19 -5.16 10.28
C GLY A 227 13.21 -4.18 10.86
N MET A 228 12.83 -3.48 11.94
CA MET A 228 13.69 -2.48 12.55
C MET A 228 15.01 -3.08 13.01
N TYR A 229 14.98 -4.30 13.52
CA TYR A 229 16.16 -4.96 14.07
C TYR A 229 16.36 -6.36 13.45
N ALA A 230 17.60 -6.64 13.04
CA ALA A 230 17.97 -7.96 12.53
C ALA A 230 18.60 -8.87 13.59
N GLU A 231 19.18 -8.26 14.64
CA GLU A 231 19.86 -8.99 15.71
C GLU A 231 18.87 -9.53 16.73
N LYS A 232 18.99 -10.83 17.09
CA LYS A 232 18.12 -11.48 18.09
C LYS A 232 18.22 -10.83 19.46
N GLU A 233 19.40 -10.36 19.83
CA GLU A 233 19.69 -9.69 21.09
C GLU A 233 18.93 -8.37 21.25
N LYS A 234 18.51 -7.77 20.12
CA LYS A 234 17.71 -6.53 20.11
C LYS A 234 16.22 -6.76 20.31
N LEU A 235 15.77 -8.00 20.56
CA LEU A 235 14.35 -8.30 20.83
C LEU A 235 13.79 -7.50 22.01
N ALA A 236 14.55 -7.34 23.09
CA ALA A 236 14.14 -6.52 24.24
C ALA A 236 13.94 -5.05 23.83
N LYS A 237 14.85 -4.51 23.00
CA LYS A 237 14.73 -3.17 22.43
C LYS A 237 13.54 -3.03 21.50
N ALA A 238 13.30 -4.02 20.65
CA ALA A 238 12.11 -4.06 19.77
C ALA A 238 10.81 -4.00 20.59
N ARG A 239 10.73 -4.75 21.67
CA ARG A 239 9.58 -4.72 22.59
C ARG A 239 9.41 -3.37 23.29
N GLN A 240 10.50 -2.78 23.76
CA GLN A 240 10.49 -1.48 24.46
C GLN A 240 9.98 -0.35 23.57
N TYR A 241 10.43 -0.29 22.31
CA TYR A 241 10.07 0.75 21.36
C TYR A 241 8.91 0.39 20.45
N LYS A 242 8.31 -0.79 20.64
CA LYS A 242 7.19 -1.33 19.88
C LYS A 242 7.46 -1.45 18.39
N HIS A 243 8.60 -2.04 18.06
CA HIS A 243 9.01 -2.46 16.72
C HIS A 243 9.19 -3.98 16.63
N MET A 244 9.51 -4.49 15.46
CA MET A 244 9.74 -5.91 15.19
C MET A 244 11.18 -6.22 14.80
N THR A 245 11.52 -7.48 15.02
CA THR A 245 12.71 -8.10 14.43
C THR A 245 12.38 -8.74 13.09
N PHE A 246 13.40 -8.99 12.26
CA PHE A 246 13.26 -9.74 11.00
C PHE A 246 12.60 -11.10 11.20
N TYR A 247 12.92 -11.77 12.30
CA TYR A 247 12.40 -13.10 12.64
C TYR A 247 10.89 -13.06 12.95
N GLU A 248 10.45 -12.06 13.68
CA GLU A 248 9.03 -11.85 13.99
C GLU A 248 8.23 -11.52 12.73
N ALA A 249 8.76 -10.67 11.85
CA ALA A 249 8.12 -10.37 10.57
C ALA A 249 8.01 -11.62 9.66
N ALA A 250 9.08 -12.42 9.59
CA ALA A 250 9.08 -13.69 8.84
C ALA A 250 8.09 -14.70 9.42
N GLN A 251 7.96 -14.77 10.75
CA GLN A 251 7.00 -15.65 11.39
C GLN A 251 5.56 -15.26 11.06
N MET A 252 5.23 -13.97 11.12
CA MET A 252 3.90 -13.47 10.71
C MET A 252 3.61 -13.73 9.23
N ALA A 253 4.60 -13.54 8.36
CA ALA A 253 4.46 -13.82 6.93
C ALA A 253 4.12 -15.29 6.67
N LYS A 254 4.77 -16.21 7.39
CA LYS A 254 4.48 -17.65 7.35
C LYS A 254 3.07 -17.98 7.84
N GLU A 255 2.67 -17.41 8.98
CA GLU A 255 1.33 -17.60 9.57
C GLU A 255 0.20 -17.03 8.70
N ALA A 256 0.48 -15.93 8.02
CA ALA A 256 -0.45 -15.30 7.09
C ALA A 256 -0.46 -15.96 5.70
N GLU A 257 0.39 -16.95 5.44
CA GLU A 257 0.48 -17.65 4.15
C GLU A 257 0.64 -16.69 2.96
N VAL A 258 1.47 -15.63 3.14
CA VAL A 258 1.72 -14.67 2.07
C VAL A 258 2.61 -15.28 0.98
N SER A 259 2.55 -14.72 -0.24
CA SER A 259 3.39 -15.23 -1.32
C SER A 259 4.84 -14.72 -1.23
N GLU A 260 5.06 -13.52 -0.68
CA GLU A 260 6.37 -12.88 -0.58
C GLU A 260 6.38 -11.86 0.56
N LEU A 261 7.51 -11.76 1.28
CA LEU A 261 7.76 -10.76 2.33
C LEU A 261 8.88 -9.82 1.90
N TRP A 262 8.64 -8.50 1.96
CA TRP A 262 9.68 -7.49 1.92
C TRP A 262 9.86 -6.86 3.30
N LEU A 263 11.07 -6.92 3.82
CA LEU A 263 11.45 -6.22 5.04
C LEU A 263 11.78 -4.77 4.72
N THR A 264 11.29 -3.84 5.53
CA THR A 264 11.50 -2.39 5.40
C THR A 264 11.69 -1.72 6.75
N HIS A 265 11.75 -0.40 6.81
CA HIS A 265 11.83 0.40 8.04
C HIS A 265 13.02 0.01 8.92
N PHE A 266 14.21 0.00 8.31
CA PHE A 266 15.43 -0.46 8.98
C PHE A 266 15.99 0.60 9.94
N SER A 267 16.45 0.15 11.10
CA SER A 267 17.21 0.99 12.04
C SER A 267 18.45 1.60 11.35
N PRO A 268 18.76 2.86 11.62
CA PRO A 268 20.02 3.47 11.15
C PRO A 268 21.28 2.72 11.63
N SER A 269 21.18 2.01 12.76
CA SER A 269 22.29 1.22 13.30
C SER A 269 22.50 -0.13 12.62
N LEU A 270 21.60 -0.52 11.69
CA LEU A 270 21.71 -1.78 10.98
C LEU A 270 22.63 -1.65 9.76
N THR A 271 23.88 -2.07 9.91
CA THR A 271 24.92 -1.90 8.89
C THR A 271 24.96 -3.03 7.85
N ASN A 272 24.66 -4.27 8.25
CA ASN A 272 24.72 -5.43 7.35
C ASN A 272 23.49 -6.34 7.50
N PRO A 273 22.33 -5.95 6.94
CA PRO A 273 21.11 -6.75 7.04
C PRO A 273 21.22 -8.12 6.32
N ARG A 274 22.11 -8.24 5.34
CA ARG A 274 22.23 -9.48 4.55
C ARG A 274 22.75 -10.68 5.35
N SER A 275 23.57 -10.43 6.37
CA SER A 275 24.15 -11.49 7.21
C SER A 275 23.09 -12.31 7.98
N TYR A 276 21.91 -11.74 8.22
CA TYR A 276 20.83 -12.39 8.96
C TYR A 276 19.84 -13.15 8.06
N MET A 277 19.89 -12.92 6.75
CA MET A 277 18.87 -13.45 5.83
C MET A 277 18.86 -14.97 5.69
N GLY A 278 19.98 -15.65 5.96
CA GLY A 278 20.03 -17.12 5.97
C GLY A 278 19.08 -17.71 7.00
N GLU A 279 19.15 -17.22 8.23
CA GLU A 279 18.27 -17.68 9.32
C GLU A 279 16.82 -17.22 9.11
N VAL A 280 16.60 -15.98 8.68
CA VAL A 280 15.26 -15.44 8.44
C VAL A 280 14.53 -16.26 7.37
N ARG A 281 15.22 -16.63 6.29
CA ARG A 281 14.67 -17.48 5.21
C ARG A 281 14.42 -18.92 5.65
N SER A 282 15.05 -19.40 6.69
CA SER A 282 14.69 -20.71 7.27
C SER A 282 13.30 -20.71 7.89
N ILE A 283 12.78 -19.53 8.30
CA ILE A 283 11.41 -19.35 8.82
C ILE A 283 10.44 -19.17 7.65
N PHE A 284 10.74 -18.22 6.75
CA PHE A 284 9.95 -17.95 5.55
C PHE A 284 10.88 -17.72 4.35
N PRO A 285 10.98 -18.69 3.42
CA PRO A 285 11.96 -18.67 2.31
C PRO A 285 11.84 -17.46 1.40
N GLU A 286 10.60 -17.02 1.10
CA GLU A 286 10.31 -15.91 0.19
C GLU A 286 10.44 -14.53 0.90
N THR A 287 11.48 -14.39 1.73
CA THR A 287 11.81 -13.14 2.42
C THR A 287 12.94 -12.39 1.71
N TYR A 288 12.69 -11.13 1.42
CA TYR A 288 13.64 -10.24 0.75
C TYR A 288 13.83 -8.95 1.53
N LEU A 289 15.06 -8.42 1.48
CA LEU A 289 15.33 -7.07 1.96
C LEU A 289 14.69 -6.04 1.04
N GLY A 290 14.03 -5.07 1.62
CA GLY A 290 13.63 -3.84 0.96
C GLY A 290 14.87 -3.02 0.58
N LYS A 291 14.74 -2.28 -0.49
CA LYS A 291 15.72 -1.29 -0.96
C LYS A 291 14.94 -0.16 -1.59
N ASP A 292 15.39 1.06 -1.43
CA ASP A 292 14.79 2.21 -2.09
C ASP A 292 14.77 2.01 -3.60
N GLY A 293 13.62 2.27 -4.21
CA GLY A 293 13.38 1.99 -5.62
C GLY A 293 13.05 0.53 -5.97
N LYS A 294 13.00 -0.40 -5.00
CA LYS A 294 12.57 -1.79 -5.27
C LYS A 294 11.12 -1.83 -5.74
N THR A 295 10.89 -2.47 -6.89
CA THR A 295 9.56 -2.57 -7.51
C THR A 295 9.11 -4.00 -7.72
N LYS A 296 7.78 -4.17 -7.75
CA LYS A 296 7.11 -5.40 -8.18
C LYS A 296 5.85 -5.02 -8.97
N THR A 297 5.64 -5.70 -10.08
CA THR A 297 4.38 -5.64 -10.84
C THR A 297 3.59 -6.91 -10.61
N SER A 298 2.42 -6.80 -10.03
CA SER A 298 1.49 -7.92 -9.82
C SER A 298 0.36 -7.88 -10.86
N GLY A 299 0.11 -9.02 -11.48
CA GLY A 299 -0.95 -9.19 -12.46
C GLY A 299 -2.03 -10.17 -12.01
N PHE A 300 -3.21 -10.08 -12.59
CA PHE A 300 -4.33 -10.98 -12.29
C PHE A 300 -4.10 -12.46 -12.68
N CYS A 301 -2.96 -12.82 -13.28
CA CYS A 301 -2.67 -14.17 -13.76
C CYS A 301 -1.62 -14.92 -12.96
N GLY A 302 -1.22 -14.46 -11.80
CA GLY A 302 -0.20 -15.14 -10.97
C GLY A 302 1.20 -15.22 -11.62
N ARG A 303 1.46 -14.54 -12.73
CA ARG A 303 2.80 -14.43 -13.31
C ARG A 303 3.46 -13.14 -12.84
N ILE A 304 4.36 -13.28 -11.91
CA ILE A 304 5.27 -12.24 -11.49
C ILE A 304 6.28 -12.02 -12.62
N LYS A 305 6.32 -10.83 -13.19
CA LYS A 305 7.46 -10.43 -14.02
C LYS A 305 8.43 -9.67 -13.12
N PHE A 306 9.56 -10.29 -12.83
CA PHE A 306 10.71 -9.56 -12.33
C PHE A 306 11.29 -8.77 -13.50
N PHE A 307 11.31 -7.47 -13.43
CA PHE A 307 12.21 -6.70 -14.28
C PHE A 307 13.58 -6.78 -13.64
N ALA A 308 14.50 -7.45 -14.34
CA ALA A 308 15.91 -7.43 -13.98
C ALA A 308 16.39 -5.97 -13.97
N GLU A 309 17.10 -5.60 -12.92
CA GLU A 309 17.80 -4.33 -12.81
C GLU A 309 18.80 -4.21 -13.98
N ILE A 310 18.66 -3.17 -14.81
CA ILE A 310 19.72 -2.64 -15.67
C ILE A 310 20.36 -1.48 -14.92
#